data_85d4f43eaff2c1fef7462120b6f990fb
#
_entry.id   85d4f43eaff2c1fef7462120b6f990fb
#
_cell.length_a   1.000
_cell.length_b   1.000
_cell.length_c   1.000
_cell.angle_alpha   90.00
_cell.angle_beta   90.00
_cell.angle_gamma   90.00
#
_symmetry.space_group_name_H-M   'P 1'
#
loop_
_entity.id
_entity.type
_entity.pdbx_description
1 polymer ?
#
loop_
_entity_poly.entity_id
_entity_poly.type
_entity_poly.pdbx_seq_one_letter_code
_entity_poly.pdbx_strand_id
1 'polypeptide(L)'
;VGESGSGKTTVIRAVLGLLAGGGKVTEGSITFEGEDLLSYTPEQWRKLRGSDISMIFQDSGAMMNPTRKVGKVFTEYILTHENISKKEAWSKGIAMLERMRLPSPDNIMESYPFQLSGGMRQRVGIAMGMTYQPKLLLADEPTSALDVTTQAQIVRQMMKLRDDYHTGIIVVTHNLGVAAYMSDYIVVMKNGRMEDQGTREYILKESKNEYTRKLLEAVPSRGGERYV
;
A
#
# COMPACT_ATOMS: atom_id res chain seq x y z
N VAL A 1 -1.01 -4.75 -12.02
CA VAL A 1 0.36 -5.23 -12.32
C VAL A 1 0.86 -4.67 -13.63
N GLY A 2 2.17 -4.77 -13.94
CA GLY A 2 2.80 -4.32 -15.19
C GLY A 2 4.21 -3.82 -14.97
N GLU A 3 4.92 -3.52 -16.06
CA GLU A 3 6.31 -3.04 -16.03
C GLU A 3 6.45 -1.66 -15.33
N SER A 4 7.68 -1.30 -14.96
CA SER A 4 7.98 0.04 -14.45
C SER A 4 7.61 1.10 -15.52
N GLY A 5 7.02 2.21 -15.08
CA GLY A 5 6.56 3.26 -16.00
C GLY A 5 5.21 3.02 -16.69
N SER A 6 4.53 1.88 -16.45
CA SER A 6 3.22 1.60 -17.06
C SER A 6 2.04 2.41 -16.53
N GLY A 7 2.25 3.34 -15.59
CA GLY A 7 1.20 4.23 -15.07
C GLY A 7 0.50 3.76 -13.78
N LYS A 8 0.87 2.62 -13.20
CA LYS A 8 0.24 2.04 -12.00
C LYS A 8 0.19 3.00 -10.80
N THR A 9 1.33 3.58 -10.45
CA THR A 9 1.43 4.59 -9.38
C THR A 9 0.57 5.83 -9.67
N THR A 10 0.47 6.21 -10.95
CA THR A 10 -0.37 7.34 -11.38
C THR A 10 -1.84 7.08 -11.08
N VAL A 11 -2.32 5.84 -11.32
CA VAL A 11 -3.71 5.45 -11.02
C VAL A 11 -4.01 5.61 -9.53
N ILE A 12 -3.20 5.03 -8.64
CA ILE A 12 -3.48 5.13 -7.20
C ILE A 12 -3.29 6.55 -6.65
N ARG A 13 -2.38 7.36 -7.24
CA ARG A 13 -2.27 8.78 -6.91
C ARG A 13 -3.47 9.59 -7.39
N ALA A 14 -4.07 9.23 -8.53
CA ALA A 14 -5.31 9.85 -8.98
C ALA A 14 -6.45 9.59 -7.99
N VAL A 15 -6.57 8.36 -7.48
CA VAL A 15 -7.57 8.01 -6.43
C VAL A 15 -7.41 8.87 -5.17
N LEU A 16 -6.19 9.27 -4.82
CA LEU A 16 -5.92 10.16 -3.68
C LEU A 16 -5.96 11.66 -4.03
N GLY A 17 -6.18 12.04 -5.29
CA GLY A 17 -6.06 13.43 -5.72
C GLY A 17 -4.64 13.99 -5.54
N LEU A 18 -3.60 13.15 -5.68
CA LEU A 18 -2.18 13.48 -5.48
C LEU A 18 -1.36 13.29 -6.76
N LEU A 19 -1.93 13.65 -7.91
CA LEU A 19 -1.20 13.61 -9.18
C LEU A 19 -0.02 14.59 -9.15
N ALA A 20 1.14 14.13 -9.64
CA ALA A 20 2.35 14.95 -9.70
C ALA A 20 2.22 16.06 -10.74
N GLY A 21 2.99 17.16 -10.55
CA GLY A 21 3.11 18.22 -11.55
C GLY A 21 1.80 18.99 -11.86
N GLY A 22 0.84 19.00 -10.92
CA GLY A 22 -0.45 19.65 -11.16
C GLY A 22 -1.36 18.87 -12.13
N GLY A 23 -1.09 17.58 -12.36
CA GLY A 23 -1.89 16.69 -13.17
C GLY A 23 -3.36 16.65 -12.71
N LYS A 24 -4.26 16.47 -13.67
CA LYS A 24 -5.69 16.37 -13.42
C LYS A 24 -6.27 15.16 -14.16
N VAL A 25 -7.31 14.57 -13.61
CA VAL A 25 -8.18 13.64 -14.33
C VAL A 25 -9.05 14.45 -15.26
N THR A 26 -8.92 14.24 -16.58
CA THR A 26 -9.61 15.01 -17.61
C THR A 26 -10.90 14.35 -18.05
N GLU A 27 -11.00 13.02 -17.90
CA GLU A 27 -12.16 12.23 -18.31
C GLU A 27 -12.41 11.10 -17.33
N GLY A 28 -13.66 10.65 -17.21
CA GLY A 28 -14.08 9.61 -16.31
C GLY A 28 -14.42 10.13 -14.91
N SER A 29 -14.58 9.20 -13.97
CA SER A 29 -14.94 9.47 -12.58
C SER A 29 -14.17 8.55 -11.63
N ILE A 30 -13.99 8.99 -10.39
CA ILE A 30 -13.44 8.17 -9.30
C ILE A 30 -14.44 8.21 -8.15
N THR A 31 -15.16 7.12 -7.96
CA THR A 31 -16.22 7.03 -6.94
C THR A 31 -15.75 6.22 -5.73
N PHE A 32 -15.94 6.76 -4.54
CA PHE A 32 -15.69 6.09 -3.28
C PHE A 32 -16.92 6.26 -2.37
N GLU A 33 -17.48 5.16 -1.85
CA GLU A 33 -18.70 5.17 -1.03
C GLU A 33 -19.88 5.93 -1.67
N GLY A 34 -19.97 5.92 -3.00
CA GLY A 34 -21.01 6.61 -3.76
C GLY A 34 -20.74 8.09 -4.07
N GLU A 35 -19.65 8.66 -3.57
CA GLU A 35 -19.27 10.06 -3.80
C GLU A 35 -18.16 10.18 -4.85
N ASP A 36 -18.25 11.19 -5.74
CA ASP A 36 -17.20 11.47 -6.72
C ASP A 36 -16.06 12.25 -6.09
N LEU A 37 -14.90 11.59 -5.94
CA LEU A 37 -13.71 12.18 -5.35
C LEU A 37 -13.13 13.34 -6.16
N LEU A 38 -13.44 13.43 -7.45
CA LEU A 38 -12.94 14.52 -8.31
C LEU A 38 -13.57 15.88 -7.93
N SER A 39 -14.71 15.87 -7.26
CA SER A 39 -15.42 17.06 -6.79
C SER A 39 -15.00 17.53 -5.38
N TYR A 40 -14.13 16.77 -4.68
CA TYR A 40 -13.76 17.03 -3.29
C TYR A 40 -13.00 18.33 -3.11
N THR A 41 -13.43 19.10 -2.12
CA THR A 41 -12.72 20.29 -1.61
C THR A 41 -11.45 19.87 -0.84
N PRO A 42 -10.49 20.80 -0.65
CA PRO A 42 -9.30 20.51 0.16
C PRO A 42 -9.63 20.03 1.58
N GLU A 43 -10.71 20.51 2.18
CA GLU A 43 -11.15 20.12 3.53
C GLU A 43 -11.70 18.68 3.55
N GLN A 44 -12.47 18.28 2.53
CA GLN A 44 -12.95 16.91 2.38
C GLN A 44 -11.76 15.93 2.18
N TRP A 45 -10.81 16.32 1.33
CA TRP A 45 -9.57 15.56 1.16
C TRP A 45 -8.78 15.41 2.45
N ARG A 46 -8.67 16.46 3.26
CA ARG A 46 -7.97 16.42 4.54
C ARG A 46 -8.60 15.42 5.51
N LYS A 47 -9.92 15.32 5.51
CA LYS A 47 -10.66 14.35 6.34
C LYS A 47 -10.53 12.93 5.84
N LEU A 48 -10.55 12.73 4.52
CA LEU A 48 -10.55 11.41 3.89
C LEU A 48 -9.18 10.72 3.95
N ARG A 49 -8.11 11.49 3.65
CA ARG A 49 -6.75 10.95 3.57
C ARG A 49 -6.23 10.58 4.94
N GLY A 50 -5.69 9.37 5.06
CA GLY A 50 -5.13 8.83 6.30
C GLY A 50 -6.17 8.23 7.26
N SER A 51 -7.47 8.50 7.06
CA SER A 51 -8.57 7.89 7.80
C SER A 51 -9.28 6.81 6.96
N ASP A 52 -10.18 7.23 6.05
CA ASP A 52 -10.95 6.29 5.23
C ASP A 52 -10.14 5.72 4.05
N ILE A 53 -9.29 6.53 3.43
CA ILE A 53 -8.34 6.09 2.39
C ILE A 53 -6.92 6.36 2.88
N SER A 54 -6.12 5.32 2.95
CA SER A 54 -4.70 5.42 3.33
C SER A 54 -3.77 4.91 2.23
N MET A 55 -2.50 5.31 2.27
CA MET A 55 -1.51 4.90 1.29
C MET A 55 -0.21 4.44 1.93
N ILE A 56 0.31 3.31 1.47
CA ILE A 56 1.66 2.83 1.73
C ILE A 56 2.50 3.13 0.49
N PHE A 57 3.59 3.86 0.67
CA PHE A 57 4.51 4.21 -0.40
C PHE A 57 5.57 3.13 -0.61
N GLN A 58 6.15 3.10 -1.81
CA GLN A 58 7.18 2.14 -2.23
C GLN A 58 8.38 2.07 -1.27
N ASP A 59 8.82 3.20 -0.74
CA ASP A 59 9.84 3.29 0.30
C ASP A 59 9.30 4.11 1.48
N SER A 60 8.59 3.44 2.38
CA SER A 60 8.07 4.08 3.58
C SER A 60 9.17 4.66 4.47
N GLY A 61 10.40 4.14 4.35
CA GLY A 61 11.56 4.67 5.07
C GLY A 61 12.02 6.01 4.54
N ALA A 62 12.07 6.18 3.22
CA ALA A 62 12.42 7.45 2.59
C ALA A 62 11.34 8.53 2.80
N MET A 63 10.10 8.14 3.03
CA MET A 63 9.01 9.08 3.30
C MET A 63 9.00 9.62 4.73
N MET A 64 9.66 8.93 5.67
CA MET A 64 9.83 9.43 7.03
C MET A 64 10.97 10.45 7.10
N ASN A 65 10.75 11.56 7.81
CA ASN A 65 11.80 12.54 8.04
C ASN A 65 12.96 11.90 8.83
N PRO A 66 14.18 11.76 8.25
CA PRO A 66 15.28 11.04 8.88
C PRO A 66 15.81 11.73 10.14
N THR A 67 15.53 13.02 10.33
CA THR A 67 15.96 13.79 11.50
C THR A 67 14.98 13.72 12.68
N ARG A 68 13.87 13.02 12.51
CA ARG A 68 12.81 12.88 13.53
C ARG A 68 12.68 11.41 13.96
N LYS A 69 12.51 11.20 15.26
CA LYS A 69 12.19 9.87 15.81
C LYS A 69 10.85 9.36 15.26
N VAL A 70 10.76 8.07 15.02
CA VAL A 70 9.55 7.39 14.54
C VAL A 70 8.33 7.75 15.38
N GLY A 71 8.45 7.67 16.71
CA GLY A 71 7.36 7.98 17.63
C GLY A 71 6.85 9.41 17.54
N LYS A 72 7.74 10.38 17.27
CA LYS A 72 7.31 11.77 17.05
C LYS A 72 6.48 11.91 15.78
N VAL A 73 6.91 11.27 14.69
CA VAL A 73 6.19 11.29 13.40
C VAL A 73 4.85 10.57 13.54
N PHE A 74 4.84 9.40 14.19
CA PHE A 74 3.63 8.62 14.39
C PHE A 74 2.62 9.34 15.30
N THR A 75 3.09 9.91 16.42
CA THR A 75 2.23 10.70 17.31
C THR A 75 1.62 11.92 16.61
N GLU A 76 2.40 12.64 15.82
CA GLU A 76 1.92 13.79 15.04
C GLU A 76 0.84 13.37 14.03
N TYR A 77 1.06 12.26 13.32
CA TYR A 77 0.08 11.68 12.41
C TYR A 77 -1.24 11.38 13.14
N ILE A 78 -1.18 10.75 14.31
CA ILE A 78 -2.36 10.43 15.12
C ILE A 78 -3.08 11.72 15.56
N LEU A 79 -2.36 12.70 16.07
CA LEU A 79 -2.91 13.98 16.52
C LEU A 79 -3.50 14.84 15.39
N THR A 80 -3.14 14.58 14.14
CA THR A 80 -3.75 15.23 12.98
C THR A 80 -5.20 14.78 12.76
N HIS A 81 -5.52 13.55 13.18
CA HIS A 81 -6.83 12.93 12.98
C HIS A 81 -7.67 12.83 14.26
N GLU A 82 -7.04 12.85 15.43
CA GLU A 82 -7.73 12.69 16.71
C GLU A 82 -7.36 13.80 17.71
N ASN A 83 -8.35 14.27 18.45
CA ASN A 83 -8.15 15.22 19.55
C ASN A 83 -7.92 14.45 20.88
N ILE A 84 -6.75 13.87 21.04
CA ILE A 84 -6.32 13.11 22.22
C ILE A 84 -4.99 13.66 22.76
N SER A 85 -4.59 13.23 23.94
CA SER A 85 -3.28 13.62 24.50
C SER A 85 -2.12 12.99 23.74
N LYS A 86 -0.93 13.61 23.79
CA LYS A 86 0.30 13.05 23.23
C LYS A 86 0.63 11.68 23.81
N LYS A 87 0.32 11.43 25.09
CA LYS A 87 0.55 10.15 25.75
C LYS A 87 -0.35 9.05 25.17
N GLU A 88 -1.62 9.35 24.97
CA GLU A 88 -2.57 8.42 24.33
C GLU A 88 -2.17 8.12 22.88
N ALA A 89 -1.81 9.15 22.11
CA ALA A 89 -1.33 8.99 20.74
C ALA A 89 -0.06 8.13 20.68
N TRP A 90 0.89 8.31 21.60
CA TRP A 90 2.09 7.48 21.72
C TRP A 90 1.74 6.02 22.01
N SER A 91 0.86 5.76 22.99
CA SER A 91 0.41 4.41 23.33
C SER A 91 -0.32 3.73 22.17
N LYS A 92 -1.14 4.49 21.42
CA LYS A 92 -1.81 3.99 20.20
C LYS A 92 -0.81 3.59 19.12
N GLY A 93 0.26 4.39 18.93
CA GLY A 93 1.35 4.05 18.03
C GLY A 93 2.05 2.75 18.41
N ILE A 94 2.41 2.56 19.70
CA ILE A 94 2.99 1.32 20.23
C ILE A 94 2.08 0.12 19.90
N ALA A 95 0.79 0.19 20.24
CA ALA A 95 -0.15 -0.89 19.97
C ALA A 95 -0.23 -1.27 18.50
N MET A 96 -0.11 -0.31 17.58
CA MET A 96 -0.08 -0.59 16.14
C MET A 96 1.23 -1.27 15.71
N LEU A 97 2.37 -0.89 16.28
CA LEU A 97 3.65 -1.57 16.03
C LEU A 97 3.64 -3.01 16.54
N GLU A 98 3.00 -3.28 17.70
CA GLU A 98 2.78 -4.64 18.22
C GLU A 98 1.94 -5.49 17.25
N ARG A 99 0.85 -4.94 16.72
CA ARG A 99 0.02 -5.63 15.70
C ARG A 99 0.81 -5.99 14.45
N MET A 100 1.78 -5.15 14.07
CA MET A 100 2.72 -5.43 13.00
C MET A 100 3.85 -6.40 13.42
N ARG A 101 3.80 -6.96 14.64
CA ARG A 101 4.80 -7.87 15.19
C ARG A 101 6.22 -7.32 15.11
N LEU A 102 6.36 -6.03 15.33
CA LEU A 102 7.67 -5.39 15.44
C LEU A 102 8.27 -5.69 16.82
N PRO A 103 9.55 -6.06 16.90
CA PRO A 103 10.20 -6.30 18.18
C PRO A 103 10.42 -4.98 18.93
N SER A 104 10.21 -4.98 20.23
CA SER A 104 10.46 -3.83 21.11
C SER A 104 9.87 -2.52 20.59
N PRO A 105 8.53 -2.41 20.47
CA PRO A 105 7.86 -1.23 19.89
C PRO A 105 8.27 0.09 20.55
N ASP A 106 8.49 0.11 21.86
CA ASP A 106 8.98 1.29 22.60
C ASP A 106 10.31 1.78 22.06
N ASN A 107 11.27 0.87 21.82
CA ASN A 107 12.57 1.21 21.27
C ASN A 107 12.44 1.74 19.83
N ILE A 108 11.53 1.18 19.04
CA ILE A 108 11.25 1.65 17.68
C ILE A 108 10.68 3.07 17.70
N MET A 109 9.77 3.37 18.61
CA MET A 109 9.24 4.73 18.77
C MET A 109 10.34 5.75 19.11
N GLU A 110 11.34 5.33 19.87
CA GLU A 110 12.48 6.16 20.25
C GLU A 110 13.61 6.21 19.19
N SER A 111 13.55 5.34 18.19
CA SER A 111 14.56 5.25 17.12
C SER A 111 14.33 6.26 16.00
N TYR A 112 15.40 6.59 15.28
CA TYR A 112 15.32 7.28 14.00
C TYR A 112 15.11 6.28 12.86
N PRO A 113 14.49 6.69 11.74
CA PRO A 113 14.24 5.78 10.61
C PRO A 113 15.49 5.05 10.08
N PHE A 114 16.64 5.72 10.05
CA PHE A 114 17.91 5.12 9.58
C PHE A 114 18.48 4.04 10.51
N GLN A 115 18.03 3.97 11.76
CA GLN A 115 18.43 2.94 12.71
C GLN A 115 17.64 1.62 12.54
N LEU A 116 16.58 1.64 11.73
CA LEU A 116 15.73 0.50 11.47
C LEU A 116 16.14 -0.22 10.19
N SER A 117 15.98 -1.54 10.13
CA SER A 117 16.11 -2.29 8.89
C SER A 117 15.02 -1.88 7.88
N GLY A 118 15.22 -2.18 6.59
CA GLY A 118 14.24 -1.89 5.53
C GLY A 118 12.86 -2.50 5.84
N GLY A 119 12.83 -3.77 6.25
CA GLY A 119 11.58 -4.44 6.64
C GLY A 119 10.91 -3.84 7.87
N MET A 120 11.69 -3.36 8.86
CA MET A 120 11.13 -2.65 10.02
C MET A 120 10.52 -1.31 9.61
N ARG A 121 11.22 -0.51 8.79
CA ARG A 121 10.69 0.76 8.27
C ARG A 121 9.38 0.55 7.50
N GLN A 122 9.34 -0.48 6.66
CA GLN A 122 8.13 -0.80 5.89
C GLN A 122 6.97 -1.18 6.80
N ARG A 123 7.20 -2.02 7.82
CA ARG A 123 6.17 -2.37 8.81
C ARG A 123 5.69 -1.16 9.62
N VAL A 124 6.57 -0.22 9.94
CA VAL A 124 6.18 1.06 10.56
C VAL A 124 5.25 1.84 9.63
N GLY A 125 5.58 1.96 8.35
CA GLY A 125 4.73 2.61 7.36
C GLY A 125 3.36 1.96 7.22
N ILE A 126 3.30 0.63 7.22
CA ILE A 126 2.04 -0.13 7.18
C ILE A 126 1.25 0.10 8.49
N ALA A 127 1.91 0.07 9.65
CA ALA A 127 1.28 0.36 10.94
C ALA A 127 0.61 1.74 10.92
N MET A 128 1.32 2.76 10.45
CA MET A 128 0.75 4.11 10.29
C MET A 128 -0.46 4.11 9.35
N GLY A 129 -0.32 3.52 8.16
CA GLY A 129 -1.39 3.46 7.17
C GLY A 129 -2.65 2.73 7.65
N MET A 130 -2.50 1.75 8.54
CA MET A 130 -3.60 0.94 9.09
C MET A 130 -4.15 1.44 10.44
N THR A 131 -3.59 2.53 10.99
CA THR A 131 -3.96 3.04 12.34
C THR A 131 -5.45 3.34 12.48
N TYR A 132 -6.07 3.85 11.43
CA TYR A 132 -7.50 4.22 11.42
C TYR A 132 -8.38 3.17 10.76
N GLN A 133 -7.87 1.96 10.51
CA GLN A 133 -8.63 0.88 9.89
C GLN A 133 -9.32 1.37 8.60
N PRO A 134 -8.55 1.87 7.63
CA PRO A 134 -9.11 2.51 6.45
C PRO A 134 -10.03 1.55 5.68
N LYS A 135 -11.07 2.08 5.06
CA LYS A 135 -11.92 1.31 4.15
C LYS A 135 -11.18 0.91 2.88
N LEU A 136 -10.22 1.75 2.45
CA LEU A 136 -9.37 1.50 1.29
C LEU A 136 -7.90 1.78 1.61
N LEU A 137 -7.06 0.76 1.41
CA LEU A 137 -5.61 0.88 1.48
C LEU A 137 -5.00 0.83 0.07
N LEU A 138 -4.30 1.87 -0.31
CA LEU A 138 -3.52 1.94 -1.54
C LEU A 138 -2.07 1.57 -1.21
N ALA A 139 -1.53 0.54 -1.84
CA ALA A 139 -0.17 0.07 -1.57
C ALA A 139 0.67 0.12 -2.87
N ASP A 140 1.62 1.04 -2.91
CA ASP A 140 2.53 1.21 -4.05
C ASP A 140 3.80 0.41 -3.80
N GLU A 141 3.94 -0.72 -4.48
CA GLU A 141 5.08 -1.62 -4.38
C GLU A 141 5.53 -1.93 -2.92
N PRO A 142 4.61 -2.34 -2.02
CA PRO A 142 4.86 -2.34 -0.58
C PRO A 142 5.97 -3.29 -0.13
N THR A 143 6.54 -4.09 -1.03
CA THR A 143 7.54 -5.11 -0.70
C THR A 143 8.74 -5.15 -1.66
N SER A 144 8.85 -4.24 -2.63
CA SER A 144 9.84 -4.30 -3.71
C SER A 144 11.31 -4.20 -3.25
N ALA A 145 11.57 -3.56 -2.12
CA ALA A 145 12.92 -3.35 -1.58
C ALA A 145 13.33 -4.39 -0.52
N LEU A 146 12.60 -5.51 -0.43
CA LEU A 146 12.78 -6.49 0.67
C LEU A 146 13.17 -7.87 0.14
N ASP A 147 13.88 -8.62 0.98
CA ASP A 147 14.16 -10.03 0.71
C ASP A 147 12.86 -10.86 0.71
N VAL A 148 12.88 -12.01 0.03
CA VAL A 148 11.71 -12.86 -0.21
C VAL A 148 11.01 -13.28 1.10
N THR A 149 11.77 -13.57 2.14
CA THR A 149 11.22 -14.00 3.45
C THR A 149 10.48 -12.86 4.13
N THR A 150 11.09 -11.68 4.17
CA THR A 150 10.47 -10.47 4.74
C THR A 150 9.26 -10.04 3.91
N GLN A 151 9.34 -10.12 2.58
CA GLN A 151 8.22 -9.86 1.67
C GLN A 151 7.02 -10.74 2.00
N ALA A 152 7.23 -12.07 2.10
CA ALA A 152 6.15 -13.01 2.42
C ALA A 152 5.51 -12.72 3.80
N GLN A 153 6.32 -12.35 4.80
CA GLN A 153 5.81 -11.97 6.13
C GLN A 153 4.93 -10.72 6.08
N ILE A 154 5.37 -9.68 5.37
CA ILE A 154 4.62 -8.43 5.24
C ILE A 154 3.30 -8.66 4.49
N VAL A 155 3.34 -9.38 3.38
CA VAL A 155 2.13 -9.73 2.61
C VAL A 155 1.12 -10.46 3.49
N ARG A 156 1.54 -11.47 4.26
CA ARG A 156 0.65 -12.18 5.21
C ARG A 156 0.08 -11.26 6.28
N GLN A 157 0.86 -10.32 6.79
CA GLN A 157 0.37 -9.35 7.77
C GLN A 157 -0.65 -8.38 7.17
N MET A 158 -0.41 -7.90 5.95
CA MET A 158 -1.38 -7.05 5.24
C MET A 158 -2.69 -7.79 4.99
N MET A 159 -2.62 -9.06 4.55
CA MET A 159 -3.82 -9.89 4.34
C MET A 159 -4.58 -10.10 5.64
N LYS A 160 -3.88 -10.37 6.74
CA LYS A 160 -4.52 -10.51 8.06
C LYS A 160 -5.23 -9.21 8.47
N LEU A 161 -4.58 -8.06 8.35
CA LEU A 161 -5.19 -6.77 8.68
C LEU A 161 -6.38 -6.45 7.77
N ARG A 162 -6.30 -6.81 6.48
CA ARG A 162 -7.43 -6.72 5.55
C ARG A 162 -8.64 -7.48 6.09
N ASP A 163 -8.43 -8.72 6.53
CA ASP A 163 -9.52 -9.58 7.01
C ASP A 163 -10.04 -9.11 8.37
N ASP A 164 -9.14 -8.72 9.29
CA ASP A 164 -9.49 -8.24 10.63
C ASP A 164 -10.30 -6.92 10.58
N TYR A 165 -10.06 -6.06 9.59
CA TYR A 165 -10.65 -4.72 9.47
C TYR A 165 -11.60 -4.55 8.28
N HIS A 166 -11.78 -5.58 7.46
CA HIS A 166 -12.56 -5.51 6.22
C HIS A 166 -12.12 -4.39 5.28
N THR A 167 -10.81 -4.13 5.21
CA THR A 167 -10.20 -3.10 4.38
C THR A 167 -10.11 -3.58 2.93
N GLY A 168 -10.61 -2.81 1.96
CA GLY A 168 -10.27 -3.00 0.55
C GLY A 168 -8.80 -2.65 0.29
N ILE A 169 -8.09 -3.47 -0.51
CA ILE A 169 -6.69 -3.17 -0.85
C ILE A 169 -6.54 -3.07 -2.36
N ILE A 170 -5.96 -1.95 -2.83
CA ILE A 170 -5.41 -1.84 -4.17
C ILE A 170 -3.90 -1.90 -4.06
N VAL A 171 -3.30 -3.00 -4.53
CA VAL A 171 -1.86 -3.18 -4.55
C VAL A 171 -1.29 -2.96 -5.94
N VAL A 172 -0.32 -2.07 -6.05
CA VAL A 172 0.51 -1.90 -7.23
C VAL A 172 1.78 -2.71 -7.04
N THR A 173 2.07 -3.61 -7.95
CA THR A 173 3.29 -4.42 -7.93
C THR A 173 3.68 -4.86 -9.35
N HIS A 174 4.97 -5.09 -9.57
CA HIS A 174 5.47 -5.79 -10.74
C HIS A 174 5.64 -7.30 -10.48
N ASN A 175 5.48 -7.74 -9.23
CA ASN A 175 5.59 -9.15 -8.84
C ASN A 175 4.23 -9.84 -8.95
N LEU A 176 4.06 -10.67 -9.99
CA LEU A 176 2.83 -11.44 -10.21
C LEU A 176 2.53 -12.45 -9.09
N GLY A 177 3.55 -13.01 -8.44
CA GLY A 177 3.34 -13.89 -7.28
C GLY A 177 2.68 -13.17 -6.11
N VAL A 178 3.08 -11.92 -5.84
CA VAL A 178 2.43 -11.07 -4.83
C VAL A 178 0.99 -10.75 -5.24
N ALA A 179 0.78 -10.36 -6.51
CA ALA A 179 -0.56 -10.08 -7.02
C ALA A 179 -1.47 -11.32 -6.94
N ALA A 180 -0.97 -12.48 -7.38
CA ALA A 180 -1.70 -13.74 -7.32
C ALA A 180 -2.11 -14.16 -5.91
N TYR A 181 -1.26 -13.86 -4.91
CA TYR A 181 -1.56 -14.19 -3.52
C TYR A 181 -2.54 -13.21 -2.88
N MET A 182 -2.44 -11.90 -3.21
CA MET A 182 -3.19 -10.86 -2.52
C MET A 182 -4.53 -10.50 -3.17
N SER A 183 -4.69 -10.74 -4.49
CA SER A 183 -5.79 -10.15 -5.24
C SER A 183 -6.91 -11.15 -5.53
N ASP A 184 -8.13 -10.65 -5.53
CA ASP A 184 -9.33 -11.31 -6.08
C ASP A 184 -9.50 -10.93 -7.56
N TYR A 185 -9.06 -9.73 -7.94
CA TYR A 185 -9.14 -9.17 -9.28
C TYR A 185 -7.81 -8.52 -9.68
N ILE A 186 -7.36 -8.74 -10.92
CA ILE A 186 -6.08 -8.25 -11.41
C ILE A 186 -6.31 -7.38 -12.64
N VAL A 187 -5.66 -6.21 -12.66
CA VAL A 187 -5.55 -5.32 -13.82
C VAL A 187 -4.11 -5.31 -14.31
N VAL A 188 -3.89 -5.58 -15.58
CA VAL A 188 -2.58 -5.57 -16.23
C VAL A 188 -2.43 -4.29 -17.03
N MET A 189 -1.37 -3.53 -16.74
CA MET A 189 -1.11 -2.22 -17.35
C MET A 189 0.20 -2.21 -18.15
N LYS A 190 0.18 -1.56 -19.31
CA LYS A 190 1.35 -1.31 -20.15
C LYS A 190 1.24 0.05 -20.83
N ASN A 191 2.30 0.84 -20.83
CA ASN A 191 2.37 2.13 -21.52
C ASN A 191 1.17 3.06 -21.23
N GLY A 192 0.72 3.13 -19.99
CA GLY A 192 -0.41 3.96 -19.59
C GLY A 192 -1.80 3.42 -19.95
N ARG A 193 -1.88 2.21 -20.48
CA ARG A 193 -3.15 1.57 -20.89
C ARG A 193 -3.40 0.30 -20.09
N MET A 194 -4.65 -0.04 -19.93
CA MET A 194 -5.09 -1.32 -19.43
C MET A 194 -5.07 -2.34 -20.59
N GLU A 195 -4.20 -3.33 -20.50
CA GLU A 195 -4.03 -4.38 -21.51
C GLU A 195 -4.92 -5.58 -21.25
N ASP A 196 -5.15 -5.89 -19.98
CA ASP A 196 -5.95 -7.04 -19.57
C ASP A 196 -6.53 -6.82 -18.18
N GLN A 197 -7.64 -7.50 -17.87
CA GLN A 197 -8.24 -7.45 -16.54
C GLN A 197 -9.17 -8.65 -16.32
N GLY A 198 -9.30 -9.07 -15.07
CA GLY A 198 -10.23 -10.15 -14.74
C GLY A 198 -9.99 -10.69 -13.34
N THR A 199 -10.73 -11.74 -13.00
CA THR A 199 -10.49 -12.47 -11.76
C THR A 199 -9.06 -13.02 -11.75
N ARG A 200 -8.54 -13.28 -10.55
CA ARG A 200 -7.23 -13.90 -10.40
C ARG A 200 -7.10 -15.18 -11.25
N GLU A 201 -8.09 -16.05 -11.20
CA GLU A 201 -8.10 -17.32 -11.93
C GLU A 201 -8.03 -17.10 -13.44
N TYR A 202 -8.81 -16.16 -13.97
CA TYR A 202 -8.80 -15.83 -15.39
C TYR A 202 -7.41 -15.33 -15.82
N ILE A 203 -6.86 -14.34 -15.13
CA ILE A 203 -5.56 -13.76 -15.50
C ILE A 203 -4.45 -14.81 -15.44
N LEU A 204 -4.43 -15.66 -14.41
CA LEU A 204 -3.33 -16.61 -14.20
C LEU A 204 -3.42 -17.83 -15.13
N LYS A 205 -4.63 -18.27 -15.51
CA LYS A 205 -4.82 -19.56 -16.20
C LYS A 205 -5.41 -19.44 -17.60
N GLU A 206 -6.27 -18.45 -17.85
CA GLU A 206 -7.11 -18.40 -19.03
C GLU A 206 -6.82 -17.23 -19.96
N SER A 207 -6.10 -16.21 -19.50
CA SER A 207 -5.80 -15.02 -20.30
C SER A 207 -5.11 -15.39 -21.62
N LYS A 208 -5.64 -14.84 -22.71
CA LYS A 208 -5.08 -14.96 -24.06
C LYS A 208 -4.27 -13.72 -24.46
N ASN A 209 -4.22 -12.70 -23.62
CA ASN A 209 -3.45 -11.50 -23.87
C ASN A 209 -1.95 -11.83 -23.92
N GLU A 210 -1.29 -11.50 -25.02
CA GLU A 210 0.12 -11.84 -25.25
C GLU A 210 1.05 -11.22 -24.19
N TYR A 211 0.79 -9.98 -23.77
CA TYR A 211 1.59 -9.30 -22.77
C TYR A 211 1.42 -9.94 -21.38
N THR A 212 0.17 -10.26 -21.01
CA THR A 212 -0.12 -10.97 -19.75
C THR A 212 0.60 -12.30 -19.70
N ARG A 213 0.59 -13.05 -20.79
CA ARG A 213 1.29 -14.34 -20.88
C ARG A 213 2.80 -14.20 -20.73
N LYS A 214 3.40 -13.20 -21.39
CA LYS A 214 4.84 -12.90 -21.23
C LYS A 214 5.19 -12.56 -19.78
N LEU A 215 4.36 -11.80 -19.09
CA LEU A 215 4.57 -11.50 -17.67
C LEU A 215 4.49 -12.76 -16.81
N LEU A 216 3.53 -13.64 -17.09
CA LEU A 216 3.39 -14.93 -16.39
C LEU A 216 4.57 -15.86 -16.64
N GLU A 217 5.10 -15.90 -17.87
CA GLU A 217 6.27 -16.71 -18.23
C GLU A 217 7.55 -16.25 -17.54
N ALA A 218 7.65 -14.96 -17.20
CA ALA A 218 8.78 -14.42 -16.47
C ALA A 218 8.76 -14.76 -14.96
N VAL A 219 7.66 -15.31 -14.42
CA VAL A 219 7.61 -15.76 -13.02
C VAL A 219 8.44 -17.03 -12.84
N PRO A 220 9.41 -17.05 -11.90
CA PRO A 220 10.21 -18.23 -11.65
C PRO A 220 9.37 -19.45 -11.29
N SER A 221 9.69 -20.62 -11.86
CA SER A 221 9.08 -21.90 -11.51
C SER A 221 10.07 -22.78 -10.76
N ARG A 222 9.60 -23.54 -9.78
CA ARG A 222 10.40 -24.56 -9.10
C ARG A 222 9.86 -25.95 -9.46
N GLY A 223 10.69 -26.78 -10.06
CA GLY A 223 10.32 -28.17 -10.39
C GLY A 223 9.22 -28.32 -11.44
N GLY A 224 9.02 -27.33 -12.32
CA GLY A 224 7.98 -27.38 -13.36
C GLY A 224 6.61 -26.82 -12.93
N GLU A 225 6.38 -26.58 -11.66
CA GLU A 225 5.19 -25.89 -11.17
C GLU A 225 5.51 -24.42 -10.92
N ARG A 226 4.64 -23.52 -11.40
CA ARG A 226 4.77 -22.07 -11.16
C ARG A 226 4.27 -21.73 -9.76
N TYR A 227 4.92 -20.78 -9.07
CA TYR A 227 4.50 -20.25 -7.76
C TYR A 227 3.30 -19.28 -7.84
N VAL A 228 2.41 -19.46 -8.81
CA VAL A 228 1.21 -18.66 -9.03
C VAL A 228 -0.02 -19.53 -9.08
#